data_4c86fe5116da901350d857c8a6c1397a
#
_entry.id   4c86fe5116da901350d857c8a6c1397a
#
_cell.length_a   1.000
_cell.length_b   1.000
_cell.length_c   1.000
_cell.angle_alpha   90.00
_cell.angle_beta   90.00
_cell.angle_gamma   90.00
#
_symmetry.space_group_name_H-M   'P 1'
#
loop_
_entity.id
_entity.type
_entity.pdbx_description
1 polymer ?
#
loop_
_entity_poly.entity_id
_entity_poly.type
_entity_poly.pdbx_seq_one_letter_code
_entity_poly.pdbx_strand_id
1 'polypeptide(L)' 'MKKTYLLDGLDCASCAIKIEKAINKLDGVNNATLSFATTKLIMDIDENVIEHVEQLINETINKYEPQVQMKKR' A
#
# COMPACT_ATOMS: atom_id res chain seq x y z
N MET A 1 13.69 -4.66 -3.12
CA MET A 1 13.26 -5.47 -1.97
C MET A 1 11.74 -5.52 -1.94
N LYS A 2 11.18 -6.71 -1.86
CA LYS A 2 9.73 -6.88 -1.86
C LYS A 2 9.19 -6.93 -0.43
N LYS A 3 8.13 -6.19 -0.20
CA LYS A 3 7.43 -6.18 1.08
C LYS A 3 5.97 -6.51 0.86
N THR A 4 5.40 -7.27 1.76
CA THR A 4 3.98 -7.63 1.73
C THR A 4 3.29 -7.05 2.94
N TYR A 5 2.17 -6.39 2.70
CA TYR A 5 1.34 -5.82 3.77
C TYR A 5 -0.09 -6.33 3.61
N LEU A 6 -0.79 -6.41 4.72
CA LEU A 6 -2.19 -6.78 4.73
C LEU A 6 -3.01 -5.52 4.99
N LEU A 7 -3.98 -5.25 4.12
CA LEU A 7 -4.87 -4.11 4.29
C LEU A 7 -6.20 -4.61 4.88
N ASP A 8 -6.30 -4.48 6.19
CA ASP A 8 -7.49 -4.93 6.92
C ASP A 8 -8.59 -3.88 6.82
N GLY A 9 -9.80 -4.31 6.53
CA GLY A 9 -10.94 -3.41 6.39
C GLY A 9 -11.18 -2.90 4.99
N LEU A 10 -10.39 -3.36 4.01
CA LEU A 10 -10.57 -2.97 2.61
C LEU A 10 -11.72 -3.78 2.00
N ASP A 11 -12.81 -3.10 1.70
CA ASP A 11 -14.03 -3.76 1.20
C ASP A 11 -14.52 -3.19 -0.14
N CYS A 12 -13.74 -2.37 -0.78
CA CYS A 12 -14.12 -1.70 -2.03
C CYS A 12 -13.04 -1.90 -3.10
N ALA A 13 -13.39 -2.56 -4.19
CA ALA A 13 -12.44 -2.82 -5.27
C ALA A 13 -11.95 -1.53 -5.93
N SER A 14 -12.84 -0.56 -6.12
CA SER A 14 -12.44 0.74 -6.68
C SER A 14 -11.46 1.48 -5.79
N CYS A 15 -11.64 1.35 -4.48
CA CYS A 15 -10.73 1.95 -3.51
C CYS A 15 -9.36 1.29 -3.57
N ALA A 16 -9.34 -0.02 -3.75
CA ALA A 16 -8.09 -0.76 -3.90
C ALA A 16 -7.30 -0.27 -5.11
N ILE A 17 -7.96 -0.05 -6.23
CA ILE A 17 -7.32 0.45 -7.44
C ILE A 17 -6.76 1.86 -7.21
N LYS A 18 -7.50 2.72 -6.54
CA LYS A 18 -7.05 4.07 -6.24
C LYS A 18 -5.81 4.07 -5.35
N ILE A 19 -5.82 3.24 -4.33
CA ILE A 19 -4.68 3.10 -3.42
C ILE A 19 -3.45 2.58 -4.18
N GLU A 20 -3.64 1.55 -5.00
CA GLU A 20 -2.55 1.00 -5.80
C GLU A 20 -1.92 2.05 -6.69
N LYS A 21 -2.74 2.81 -7.42
CA LYS A 21 -2.24 3.87 -8.30
C LYS A 21 -1.51 4.95 -7.52
N ALA A 22 -2.05 5.35 -6.37
CA ALA A 22 -1.42 6.37 -5.56
C ALA A 22 -0.07 5.91 -5.02
N ILE A 23 0.02 4.66 -4.59
CA ILE A 23 1.27 4.09 -4.09
C ILE A 23 2.32 4.01 -5.19
N ASN A 24 1.92 3.62 -6.40
CA ASN A 24 2.85 3.54 -7.53
C ASN A 24 3.43 4.89 -7.92
N LYS A 25 2.77 5.99 -7.54
CA LYS A 25 3.27 7.34 -7.81
C LYS A 25 4.23 7.85 -6.75
N LEU A 26 4.38 7.14 -5.64
CA LEU A 26 5.26 7.58 -4.56
C LEU A 26 6.72 7.36 -4.92
N ASP A 27 7.55 8.32 -4.54
CA ASP A 27 8.99 8.20 -4.70
C ASP A 27 9.53 7.09 -3.79
N GLY A 28 10.39 6.25 -4.33
CA GLY A 28 10.97 5.14 -3.59
C GLY A 28 10.22 3.83 -3.79
N VAL A 29 9.03 3.86 -4.39
CA VAL A 29 8.30 2.65 -4.76
C VAL A 29 8.62 2.31 -6.19
N ASN A 30 9.27 1.17 -6.42
CA ASN A 30 9.58 0.70 -7.77
C ASN A 30 8.36 0.10 -8.43
N ASN A 31 7.58 -0.66 -7.67
CA ASN A 31 6.36 -1.27 -8.16
C ASN A 31 5.46 -1.63 -6.98
N ALA A 32 4.16 -1.56 -7.20
CA ALA A 32 3.19 -1.95 -6.17
C ALA A 32 2.02 -2.66 -6.83
N THR A 33 1.61 -3.76 -6.22
CA THR A 33 0.48 -4.55 -6.65
C THR A 33 -0.43 -4.80 -5.46
N LEU A 34 -1.70 -4.47 -5.60
CA LEU A 34 -2.69 -4.70 -4.56
C LEU A 34 -3.69 -5.74 -5.04
N SER A 35 -3.76 -6.85 -4.34
CA SER A 35 -4.72 -7.91 -4.62
C SER A 35 -5.95 -7.69 -3.75
N PHE A 36 -7.07 -7.32 -4.37
CA PHE A 36 -8.30 -7.10 -3.62
C PHE A 36 -8.85 -8.41 -3.02
N ALA A 37 -8.70 -9.51 -3.74
CA ALA A 37 -9.22 -10.80 -3.29
C ALA A 37 -8.63 -11.24 -1.95
N THR A 38 -7.34 -10.95 -1.74
CA THR A 38 -6.66 -11.31 -0.50
C THR A 38 -6.33 -10.10 0.38
N THR A 39 -6.66 -8.91 -0.10
CA THR A 39 -6.34 -7.62 0.53
C THR A 39 -4.85 -7.48 0.87
N LYS A 40 -4.01 -8.09 0.06
CA LYS A 40 -2.56 -8.01 0.24
C LYS A 40 -1.95 -6.97 -0.68
N LEU A 41 -1.08 -6.17 -0.13
CA LEU A 41 -0.32 -5.18 -0.88
C LEU A 41 1.12 -5.66 -0.98
N ILE A 42 1.56 -5.93 -2.19
CA ILE A 42 2.93 -6.36 -2.45
C ILE A 42 3.66 -5.22 -3.14
N MET A 43 4.76 -4.78 -2.54
CA MET A 43 5.52 -3.65 -3.05
C MET A 43 6.97 -4.02 -3.23
N ASP A 44 7.58 -3.44 -4.27
CA ASP A 44 9.01 -3.48 -4.46
C ASP A 44 9.55 -2.09 -4.15
N ILE A 45 10.21 -1.96 -3.02
CA ILE A 45 10.76 -0.70 -2.55
C ILE A 45 12.24 -0.83 -2.22
N ASP A 46 12.95 0.29 -2.36
CA ASP A 46 14.35 0.35 -2.02
C ASP A 46 14.49 0.31 -0.49
N GLU A 47 15.39 -0.54 -0.02
CA GLU A 47 15.64 -0.72 1.41
C GLU A 47 16.05 0.58 2.11
N ASN A 48 16.74 1.46 1.41
CA ASN A 48 17.22 2.72 1.98
C ASN A 48 16.10 3.70 2.32
N VAL A 49 14.95 3.58 1.66
CA VAL A 49 13.84 4.51 1.84
C VAL A 49 12.58 3.83 2.37
N ILE A 50 12.73 2.60 2.86
CA ILE A 50 11.56 1.80 3.26
C ILE A 50 10.74 2.47 4.37
N GLU A 51 11.40 3.04 5.37
CA GLU A 51 10.70 3.72 6.47
C GLU A 51 9.92 4.92 5.98
N HIS A 52 10.53 5.71 5.11
CA HIS A 52 9.89 6.89 4.54
C HIS A 52 8.69 6.48 3.68
N VAL A 53 8.87 5.46 2.85
CA VAL A 53 7.81 4.96 1.98
C VAL A 53 6.65 4.39 2.80
N GLU A 54 6.94 3.63 3.85
CA GLU A 54 5.90 3.10 4.72
C GLU A 54 5.04 4.21 5.31
N GLN A 55 5.65 5.28 5.73
CA GLN A 55 4.92 6.43 6.26
C GLN A 55 4.03 7.06 5.19
N LEU A 56 4.57 7.26 3.99
CA LEU A 56 3.80 7.81 2.88
C LEU A 56 2.62 6.94 2.51
N ILE A 57 2.83 5.63 2.48
CA ILE A 57 1.78 4.67 2.16
C ILE A 57 0.68 4.70 3.22
N ASN A 58 1.06 4.73 4.48
CA ASN A 58 0.11 4.79 5.58
C ASN A 58 -0.72 6.05 5.51
N GLU A 59 -0.11 7.19 5.23
CA GLU A 59 -0.81 8.45 5.05
C GLU A 59 -1.75 8.38 3.84
N THR A 60 -1.31 7.79 2.75
CA THR A 60 -2.11 7.65 1.53
C THR A 60 -3.35 6.80 1.79
N ILE A 61 -3.17 5.65 2.44
CA ILE A 61 -4.27 4.76 2.78
C ILE A 61 -5.25 5.48 3.71
N ASN A 62 -4.74 6.16 4.71
CA ASN A 62 -5.57 6.88 5.67
C ASN A 62 -6.36 8.01 5.01
N LYS A 63 -5.81 8.61 3.98
CA LYS A 63 -6.45 9.67 3.22
C LYS A 63 -7.62 9.15 2.38
N TYR A 64 -7.42 8.04 1.69
CA TYR A 64 -8.43 7.48 0.80
C TYR A 64 -9.42 6.57 1.53
N GLU A 65 -8.93 5.77 2.45
CA GLU A 65 -9.73 4.77 3.18
C GLU A 65 -9.31 4.76 4.65
N PRO A 66 -9.83 5.70 5.47
CA PRO A 66 -9.40 5.79 6.87
C PRO A 66 -9.72 4.55 7.71
N GLN A 67 -10.70 3.74 7.28
CA GLN A 67 -11.05 2.52 7.99
C GLN A 67 -10.08 1.37 7.74
N VAL A 68 -9.25 1.48 6.71
CA VAL A 68 -8.28 0.43 6.37
C VAL A 68 -7.07 0.55 7.27
N GLN A 69 -6.63 -0.58 7.80
CA GLN A 69 -5.41 -0.66 8.61
C GLN A 69 -4.36 -1.48 7.87
N MET A 70 -3.18 -0.91 7.70
CA MET A 70 -2.08 -1.60 7.07
C MET A 70 -1.32 -2.41 8.12
N LYS A 71 -1.25 -3.71 7.93
CA LYS A 71 -0.51 -4.60 8.82
C LYS A 71 0.65 -5.23 8.07
N LYS A 72 1.80 -5.28 8.70
CA LYS A 72 2.96 -5.96 8.13
C LYS A 72 2.77 -7.47 8.20
N ARG A 73 3.27 -8.12 7.17
CA ARG A 73 3.15 -9.55 7.09
C ARG A 73 4.50 -10.25 6.89
#